data_b48f2505b6f2e64b02dc8c8438dc8f87
#
_entry.id   b48f2505b6f2e64b02dc8c8438dc8f87
#
_cell.length_a   1.000
_cell.length_b   1.000
_cell.length_c   1.000
_cell.angle_alpha   90.00
_cell.angle_beta   90.00
_cell.angle_gamma   90.00
#
_symmetry.space_group_name_H-M   'P 1'
#
loop_
_entity.id
_entity.type
_entity.pdbx_description
1 polymer ?
#
loop_
_entity_poly.entity_id
_entity_poly.type
_entity_poly.pdbx_seq_one_letter_code
_entity_poly.pdbx_strand_id
1 'polypeptide(L)'
;MNHLPDFIEHFEPLAQNYDVLLCDVWGVIHNGVTAFAPACDALLRFRKRGGTAVLVTNAPRPGEAVARILDRLAVPRQAYDTITSSGDTTRGIVASRRGQRLFHLGPERDVPIFAGLELTFAPLETADYVVCSGLFDDTVETPETYRDMLAAMRQRSLFMVCANPDIMVERGDALVYCAGALADAYVALGGDVLYCGKPHAPIYQAALAAAAAARGAATVPLERVLAIGDSVRTDLTGAAAFGIDSVFVTSGIHAEEYGGRHTPDIEALDGIFAAGGVTPIAVTRGLKW
;
A
#
# COMPACT_ATOMS: atom_id res chain seq x y z
N MET A 1 19.92 24.11 -0.79
CA MET A 1 19.93 23.68 0.63
C MET A 1 18.67 22.85 0.77
N ASN A 2 18.80 21.53 0.88
CA ASN A 2 17.64 20.67 1.18
C ASN A 2 17.19 21.03 2.57
N HIS A 3 15.98 21.53 2.70
CA HIS A 3 15.37 21.80 3.99
C HIS A 3 14.96 20.44 4.54
N LEU A 4 15.55 20.01 5.65
CA LEU A 4 15.09 18.83 6.37
C LEU A 4 13.62 19.03 6.74
N PRO A 5 12.76 18.00 6.60
CA PRO A 5 11.36 18.12 6.97
C PRO A 5 11.22 18.37 8.50
N ASP A 6 10.19 19.11 8.87
CA ASP A 6 9.91 19.41 10.30
C ASP A 6 9.60 18.11 11.04
N PHE A 7 10.23 17.91 12.21
CA PHE A 7 9.88 16.81 13.10
C PHE A 7 8.73 17.26 14.01
N ILE A 8 7.56 16.64 13.85
CA ILE A 8 6.36 16.99 14.61
C ILE A 8 6.04 15.94 15.68
N GLU A 9 5.67 16.40 16.87
CA GLU A 9 5.17 15.54 17.95
C GLU A 9 3.64 15.36 17.89
N HIS A 10 2.92 16.36 17.40
CA HIS A 10 1.48 16.40 17.30
C HIS A 10 1.03 16.74 15.89
N PHE A 11 0.05 16.00 15.40
CA PHE A 11 -0.50 16.14 14.06
C PHE A 11 -1.52 17.29 13.93
N GLU A 12 -2.16 17.71 15.04
CA GLU A 12 -3.25 18.69 15.04
C GLU A 12 -2.95 19.99 14.28
N PRO A 13 -1.78 20.65 14.45
CA PRO A 13 -1.51 21.90 13.74
C PRO A 13 -1.45 21.70 12.23
N LEU A 14 -0.87 20.59 11.77
CA LEU A 14 -0.75 20.27 10.35
C LEU A 14 -2.11 19.87 9.75
N ALA A 15 -2.90 19.11 10.49
CA ALA A 15 -4.21 18.63 10.08
C ALA A 15 -5.18 19.74 9.62
N GLN A 16 -4.99 20.98 10.09
CA GLN A 16 -5.88 22.11 9.73
C GLN A 16 -5.81 22.50 8.26
N ASN A 17 -4.73 22.15 7.59
CA ASN A 17 -4.49 22.51 6.20
C ASN A 17 -5.11 21.50 5.22
N TYR A 18 -5.65 20.37 5.71
CA TYR A 18 -6.11 19.28 4.87
C TYR A 18 -7.54 18.86 5.17
N ASP A 19 -8.21 18.38 4.13
CA ASP A 19 -9.59 17.87 4.20
C ASP A 19 -9.65 16.34 4.07
N VAL A 20 -8.62 15.74 3.48
CA VAL A 20 -8.51 14.30 3.24
C VAL A 20 -7.18 13.77 3.70
N LEU A 21 -7.19 12.64 4.40
CA LEU A 21 -6.03 11.83 4.70
C LEU A 21 -6.06 10.54 3.87
N LEU A 22 -4.97 10.27 3.16
CA LEU A 22 -4.66 8.95 2.61
C LEU A 22 -3.65 8.30 3.55
N CYS A 23 -4.15 7.45 4.44
CA CYS A 23 -3.34 6.92 5.54
C CYS A 23 -2.99 5.46 5.28
N ASP A 24 -1.70 5.13 5.30
CA ASP A 24 -1.27 3.75 5.33
C ASP A 24 -1.80 3.01 6.56
N VAL A 25 -1.80 1.69 6.48
CA VAL A 25 -2.40 0.81 7.50
C VAL A 25 -1.33 0.13 8.33
N TRP A 26 -0.46 -0.66 7.69
CA TRP A 26 0.60 -1.38 8.38
C TRP A 26 1.74 -0.42 8.74
N GLY A 27 2.24 -0.47 9.98
CA GLY A 27 3.29 0.45 10.44
C GLY A 27 2.77 1.82 10.91
N VAL A 28 1.57 2.24 10.46
CA VAL A 28 0.94 3.52 10.86
C VAL A 28 -0.25 3.32 11.81
N ILE A 29 -1.15 2.38 11.52
CA ILE A 29 -2.36 2.11 12.33
C ILE A 29 -2.17 0.90 13.23
N HIS A 30 -1.41 -0.09 12.79
CA HIS A 30 -1.10 -1.31 13.56
C HIS A 30 0.22 -1.94 13.10
N ASN A 31 0.74 -2.87 13.90
CA ASN A 31 1.93 -3.68 13.59
C ASN A 31 1.59 -5.16 13.28
N GLY A 32 0.34 -5.46 12.97
CA GLY A 32 -0.15 -6.83 12.74
C GLY A 32 -0.59 -7.57 14.02
N VAL A 33 -0.20 -7.10 15.19
CA VAL A 33 -0.54 -7.67 16.50
C VAL A 33 -1.39 -6.72 17.33
N THR A 34 -1.06 -5.43 17.31
CA THR A 34 -1.70 -4.41 18.14
C THR A 34 -1.97 -3.16 17.31
N ALA A 35 -3.17 -2.57 17.50
CA ALA A 35 -3.48 -1.25 16.98
C ALA A 35 -2.74 -0.16 17.75
N PHE A 36 -2.32 0.90 17.06
CA PHE A 36 -1.71 2.06 17.67
C PHE A 36 -2.81 3.04 18.12
N ALA A 37 -3.18 3.00 19.41
CA ALA A 37 -4.26 3.82 19.96
C ALA A 37 -4.10 5.34 19.67
N PRO A 38 -2.89 5.94 19.75
CA PRO A 38 -2.70 7.36 19.38
C PRO A 38 -3.03 7.64 17.91
N ALA A 39 -2.69 6.75 16.98
CA ALA A 39 -3.00 6.91 15.57
C ALA A 39 -4.50 6.81 15.30
N CYS A 40 -5.16 5.85 15.93
CA CYS A 40 -6.61 5.72 15.86
C CYS A 40 -7.32 6.97 16.41
N ASP A 41 -6.85 7.51 17.53
CA ASP A 41 -7.41 8.75 18.11
C ASP A 41 -7.18 9.97 17.19
N ALA A 42 -6.01 10.09 16.59
CA ALA A 42 -5.71 11.16 15.64
C ALA A 42 -6.67 11.15 14.43
N LEU A 43 -6.89 9.98 13.84
CA LEU A 43 -7.86 9.83 12.74
C LEU A 43 -9.30 10.13 13.19
N LEU A 44 -9.71 9.66 14.38
CA LEU A 44 -11.02 9.97 14.96
C LEU A 44 -11.23 11.48 15.13
N ARG A 45 -10.23 12.20 15.65
CA ARG A 45 -10.29 13.66 15.84
C ARG A 45 -10.32 14.39 14.50
N PHE A 46 -9.49 13.95 13.55
CA PHE A 46 -9.52 14.50 12.19
C PHE A 46 -10.90 14.38 11.56
N ARG A 47 -11.54 13.23 11.66
CA ARG A 47 -12.90 13.01 11.14
C ARG A 47 -13.96 13.84 11.91
N LYS A 48 -13.85 13.95 13.23
CA LYS A 48 -14.78 14.77 14.04
C LYS A 48 -14.82 16.24 13.65
N ARG A 49 -13.74 16.76 13.08
CA ARG A 49 -13.71 18.13 12.55
C ARG A 49 -14.11 18.25 11.06
N GLY A 50 -14.70 17.20 10.50
CA GLY A 50 -15.20 17.18 9.10
C GLY A 50 -14.18 16.71 8.06
N GLY A 51 -13.02 16.22 8.49
CA GLY A 51 -12.05 15.59 7.61
C GLY A 51 -12.50 14.18 7.17
N THR A 52 -11.97 13.71 6.05
CA THR A 52 -12.20 12.36 5.52
C THR A 52 -10.91 11.55 5.60
N ALA A 53 -10.96 10.38 6.22
CA ALA A 53 -9.83 9.47 6.35
C ALA A 53 -10.05 8.23 5.48
N VAL A 54 -9.21 8.06 4.47
CA VAL A 54 -9.15 6.86 3.61
C VAL A 54 -7.93 6.05 4.02
N LEU A 55 -8.14 4.80 4.43
CA LEU A 55 -7.03 3.88 4.64
C LEU A 55 -6.58 3.30 3.30
N VAL A 56 -5.27 3.34 3.03
CA VAL A 56 -4.69 2.89 1.75
C VAL A 56 -3.65 1.81 2.02
N THR A 57 -3.86 0.59 1.49
CA THR A 57 -2.99 -0.55 1.80
C THR A 57 -2.63 -1.36 0.57
N ASN A 58 -1.39 -1.88 0.54
CA ASN A 58 -0.92 -2.80 -0.50
C ASN A 58 -1.40 -4.26 -0.30
N ALA A 59 -2.20 -4.52 0.74
CA ALA A 59 -2.74 -5.85 0.97
C ALA A 59 -3.50 -6.38 -0.26
N PRO A 60 -3.18 -7.59 -0.76
CA PRO A 60 -3.86 -8.21 -1.91
C PRO A 60 -5.20 -8.82 -1.49
N ARG A 61 -6.05 -8.03 -0.85
CA ARG A 61 -7.33 -8.45 -0.28
C ARG A 61 -8.38 -7.37 -0.45
N PRO A 62 -9.65 -7.73 -0.64
CA PRO A 62 -10.74 -6.75 -0.62
C PRO A 62 -10.77 -5.92 0.67
N GLY A 63 -11.12 -4.64 0.57
CA GLY A 63 -11.18 -3.72 1.71
C GLY A 63 -12.04 -4.22 2.86
N GLU A 64 -13.14 -4.95 2.60
CA GLU A 64 -13.92 -5.61 3.65
C GLU A 64 -13.13 -6.68 4.42
N ALA A 65 -12.23 -7.40 3.75
CA ALA A 65 -11.37 -8.37 4.41
C ALA A 65 -10.32 -7.67 5.27
N VAL A 66 -9.77 -6.56 4.79
CA VAL A 66 -8.89 -5.68 5.58
C VAL A 66 -9.65 -5.15 6.80
N ALA A 67 -10.86 -4.64 6.63
CA ALA A 67 -11.69 -4.13 7.70
C ALA A 67 -11.94 -5.17 8.82
N ARG A 68 -12.17 -6.45 8.45
CA ARG A 68 -12.29 -7.53 9.45
C ARG A 68 -10.99 -7.80 10.21
N ILE A 69 -9.83 -7.56 9.60
CA ILE A 69 -8.54 -7.63 10.30
C ILE A 69 -8.44 -6.48 11.30
N LEU A 70 -8.77 -5.27 10.88
CA LEU A 70 -8.75 -4.08 11.74
C LEU A 70 -9.71 -4.23 12.93
N ASP A 71 -10.89 -4.83 12.75
CA ASP A 71 -11.82 -5.12 13.84
C ASP A 71 -11.19 -6.06 14.89
N ARG A 72 -10.51 -7.13 14.45
CA ARG A 72 -9.82 -8.05 15.37
C ARG A 72 -8.69 -7.38 16.15
N LEU A 73 -8.07 -6.37 15.55
CA LEU A 73 -7.03 -5.54 16.19
C LEU A 73 -7.62 -4.40 17.04
N ALA A 74 -8.95 -4.33 17.15
CA ALA A 74 -9.67 -3.28 17.88
C ALA A 74 -9.44 -1.85 17.33
N VAL A 75 -9.18 -1.70 16.03
CA VAL A 75 -9.18 -0.40 15.37
C VAL A 75 -10.62 0.11 15.28
N PRO A 76 -10.95 1.27 15.84
CA PRO A 76 -12.33 1.78 15.80
C PRO A 76 -12.81 2.04 14.38
N ARG A 77 -13.99 1.51 14.00
CA ARG A 77 -14.60 1.75 12.69
C ARG A 77 -14.82 3.24 12.39
N GLN A 78 -14.99 4.04 13.43
CA GLN A 78 -15.14 5.49 13.32
C GLN A 78 -13.82 6.23 13.00
N ALA A 79 -12.67 5.55 13.05
CA ALA A 79 -11.36 6.14 12.74
C ALA A 79 -11.17 6.41 11.24
N TYR A 80 -11.95 5.76 10.37
CA TYR A 80 -11.84 5.93 8.91
C TYR A 80 -13.21 5.93 8.23
N ASP A 81 -13.28 6.48 7.02
CA ASP A 81 -14.49 6.51 6.19
C ASP A 81 -14.55 5.30 5.28
N THR A 82 -13.43 4.97 4.67
CA THR A 82 -13.32 3.87 3.72
C THR A 82 -11.91 3.29 3.68
N ILE A 83 -11.76 2.13 3.05
CA ILE A 83 -10.49 1.46 2.79
C ILE A 83 -10.34 1.30 1.28
N THR A 84 -9.18 1.66 0.76
CA THR A 84 -8.76 1.35 -0.61
C THR A 84 -7.59 0.40 -0.55
N SER A 85 -7.76 -0.81 -1.03
CA SER A 85 -6.72 -1.84 -1.04
C SER A 85 -6.19 -2.11 -2.45
N SER A 86 -4.96 -2.57 -2.54
CA SER A 86 -4.43 -3.11 -3.80
C SER A 86 -5.30 -4.26 -4.32
N GLY A 87 -5.88 -5.05 -3.41
CA GLY A 87 -6.83 -6.10 -3.77
C GLY A 87 -8.08 -5.56 -4.47
N ASP A 88 -8.70 -4.46 -4.00
CA ASP A 88 -9.86 -3.86 -4.66
C ASP A 88 -9.50 -3.29 -6.04
N THR A 89 -8.34 -2.64 -6.14
CA THR A 89 -7.83 -2.14 -7.42
C THR A 89 -7.60 -3.28 -8.40
N THR A 90 -6.99 -4.38 -7.94
CA THR A 90 -6.81 -5.61 -8.73
C THR A 90 -8.16 -6.17 -9.21
N ARG A 91 -9.17 -6.23 -8.33
CA ARG A 91 -10.52 -6.70 -8.69
C ARG A 91 -11.12 -5.86 -9.82
N GLY A 92 -10.97 -4.54 -9.78
CA GLY A 92 -11.43 -3.66 -10.86
C GLY A 92 -10.76 -3.96 -12.20
N ILE A 93 -9.43 -4.16 -12.19
CA ILE A 93 -8.65 -4.53 -13.39
C ILE A 93 -9.08 -5.90 -13.94
N VAL A 94 -9.21 -6.90 -13.06
CA VAL A 94 -9.62 -8.25 -13.43
C VAL A 94 -11.05 -8.27 -13.99
N ALA A 95 -11.98 -7.52 -13.37
CA ALA A 95 -13.36 -7.41 -13.86
C ALA A 95 -13.46 -6.80 -15.27
N SER A 96 -12.52 -5.94 -15.67
CA SER A 96 -12.47 -5.37 -17.03
C SER A 96 -11.95 -6.37 -18.09
N ARG A 97 -11.36 -7.50 -17.67
CA ARG A 97 -10.77 -8.54 -18.53
C ARG A 97 -11.68 -9.75 -18.73
N ARG A 98 -13.00 -9.55 -18.77
CA ARG A 98 -13.98 -10.62 -18.97
C ARG A 98 -13.67 -11.41 -20.25
N GLY A 99 -13.82 -12.74 -20.16
CA GLY A 99 -13.57 -13.66 -21.28
C GLY A 99 -12.11 -14.05 -21.47
N GLN A 100 -11.17 -13.43 -20.76
CA GLN A 100 -9.77 -13.84 -20.74
C GLN A 100 -9.53 -14.90 -19.66
N ARG A 101 -8.63 -15.85 -19.94
CA ARG A 101 -8.25 -16.92 -19.02
C ARG A 101 -7.15 -16.41 -18.08
N LEU A 102 -7.38 -16.54 -16.78
CA LEU A 102 -6.52 -16.08 -15.71
C LEU A 102 -5.67 -17.22 -15.14
N PHE A 103 -4.35 -17.04 -15.04
CA PHE A 103 -3.50 -17.80 -14.14
C PHE A 103 -3.30 -17.02 -12.85
N HIS A 104 -3.63 -17.61 -11.69
CA HIS A 104 -3.35 -17.03 -10.39
C HIS A 104 -1.98 -17.52 -9.88
N LEU A 105 -1.03 -16.60 -9.76
CA LEU A 105 0.25 -16.80 -9.12
C LEU A 105 0.17 -16.23 -7.71
N GLY A 106 0.07 -17.11 -6.72
CA GLY A 106 -0.06 -16.71 -5.32
C GLY A 106 -0.69 -17.76 -4.43
N PRO A 107 -0.67 -17.54 -3.12
CA PRO A 107 -1.16 -18.50 -2.14
C PRO A 107 -2.70 -18.60 -2.16
N GLU A 108 -3.23 -19.76 -1.75
CA GLU A 108 -4.67 -20.02 -1.70
C GLU A 108 -5.43 -19.01 -0.83
N ARG A 109 -4.80 -18.48 0.23
CA ARG A 109 -5.41 -17.48 1.12
C ARG A 109 -5.79 -16.16 0.42
N ASP A 110 -5.25 -15.88 -0.77
CA ASP A 110 -5.53 -14.67 -1.55
C ASP A 110 -6.61 -14.89 -2.62
N VAL A 111 -7.08 -16.12 -2.83
CA VAL A 111 -8.20 -16.45 -3.74
C VAL A 111 -9.46 -15.60 -3.50
N PRO A 112 -9.79 -15.17 -2.26
CA PRO A 112 -10.92 -14.25 -2.03
C PRO A 112 -10.88 -12.94 -2.82
N ILE A 113 -9.72 -12.53 -3.36
CA ILE A 113 -9.62 -11.39 -4.29
C ILE A 113 -10.52 -11.59 -5.53
N PHE A 114 -10.81 -12.82 -5.92
CA PHE A 114 -11.60 -13.17 -7.09
C PHE A 114 -13.08 -13.45 -6.79
N ALA A 115 -13.48 -13.44 -5.52
CA ALA A 115 -14.83 -13.81 -5.11
C ALA A 115 -15.89 -12.90 -5.77
N GLY A 116 -16.94 -13.51 -6.34
CA GLY A 116 -18.05 -12.79 -7.00
C GLY A 116 -17.70 -12.22 -8.38
N LEU A 117 -16.53 -12.51 -8.94
CA LEU A 117 -16.19 -12.16 -10.31
C LEU A 117 -16.42 -13.38 -11.24
N GLU A 118 -16.93 -13.12 -12.43
CA GLU A 118 -17.11 -14.13 -13.48
C GLU A 118 -15.77 -14.33 -14.20
N LEU A 119 -14.98 -15.33 -13.79
CA LEU A 119 -13.63 -15.59 -14.26
C LEU A 119 -13.46 -17.00 -14.74
N THR A 120 -12.55 -17.17 -15.70
CA THR A 120 -12.07 -18.49 -16.15
C THR A 120 -10.63 -18.66 -15.71
N PHE A 121 -10.40 -19.50 -14.71
CA PHE A 121 -9.04 -19.89 -14.32
C PHE A 121 -8.47 -20.90 -15.33
N ALA A 122 -7.17 -20.78 -15.58
CA ALA A 122 -6.46 -21.68 -16.49
C ALA A 122 -5.04 -21.95 -15.96
N PRO A 123 -4.45 -23.10 -16.32
CA PRO A 123 -3.04 -23.34 -16.07
C PRO A 123 -2.18 -22.36 -16.88
N LEU A 124 -0.93 -22.16 -16.44
CA LEU A 124 -0.03 -21.18 -17.04
C LEU A 124 0.08 -21.31 -18.57
N GLU A 125 0.14 -22.54 -19.08
CA GLU A 125 0.33 -22.86 -20.49
C GLU A 125 -0.79 -22.34 -21.39
N THR A 126 -1.98 -22.14 -20.85
CA THR A 126 -3.15 -21.71 -21.62
C THR A 126 -3.75 -20.38 -21.14
N ALA A 127 -3.20 -19.79 -20.09
CA ALA A 127 -3.65 -18.49 -19.59
C ALA A 127 -3.40 -17.36 -20.59
N ASP A 128 -4.24 -16.36 -20.57
CA ASP A 128 -4.12 -15.15 -21.39
C ASP A 128 -3.42 -14.02 -20.62
N TYR A 129 -3.47 -14.04 -19.28
CA TYR A 129 -2.76 -13.14 -18.38
C TYR A 129 -2.56 -13.76 -17.00
N VAL A 130 -1.75 -13.11 -16.17
CA VAL A 130 -1.41 -13.55 -14.81
C VAL A 130 -1.88 -12.51 -13.81
N VAL A 131 -2.45 -12.95 -12.68
CA VAL A 131 -2.57 -12.12 -11.48
C VAL A 131 -1.63 -12.69 -10.42
N CYS A 132 -0.64 -11.89 -10.04
CA CYS A 132 0.32 -12.24 -9.01
C CYS A 132 -0.08 -11.57 -7.69
N SER A 133 -0.46 -12.36 -6.68
CA SER A 133 -0.77 -11.89 -5.33
C SER A 133 0.34 -12.22 -4.31
N GLY A 134 1.31 -13.06 -4.69
CA GLY A 134 2.41 -13.47 -3.83
C GLY A 134 3.09 -14.74 -4.34
N LEU A 135 3.94 -15.31 -3.52
CA LEU A 135 4.52 -16.63 -3.71
C LEU A 135 3.48 -17.70 -3.34
N PHE A 136 3.61 -18.92 -3.83
CA PHE A 136 2.70 -20.00 -3.43
C PHE A 136 2.88 -20.33 -1.95
N ASP A 137 4.13 -20.45 -1.49
CA ASP A 137 4.49 -20.59 -0.08
C ASP A 137 5.57 -19.57 0.29
N ASP A 138 5.14 -18.41 0.79
CA ASP A 138 6.02 -17.31 1.18
C ASP A 138 6.80 -17.58 2.48
N THR A 139 6.64 -18.74 3.09
CA THR A 139 7.42 -19.13 4.28
C THR A 139 8.74 -19.78 3.94
N VAL A 140 8.88 -20.32 2.73
CA VAL A 140 10.07 -21.08 2.31
C VAL A 140 10.58 -20.72 0.91
N GLU A 141 9.74 -20.13 0.07
CA GLU A 141 10.10 -19.80 -1.31
C GLU A 141 10.72 -18.42 -1.42
N THR A 142 11.52 -18.23 -2.47
CA THR A 142 12.12 -16.95 -2.84
C THR A 142 11.83 -16.65 -4.31
N PRO A 143 12.06 -15.42 -4.80
CA PRO A 143 11.87 -15.10 -6.21
C PRO A 143 12.67 -16.00 -7.16
N GLU A 144 13.83 -16.51 -6.74
CA GLU A 144 14.66 -17.43 -7.52
C GLU A 144 13.95 -18.74 -7.83
N THR A 145 13.08 -19.23 -6.95
CA THR A 145 12.25 -20.43 -7.15
C THR A 145 11.37 -20.31 -8.40
N TYR A 146 11.02 -19.08 -8.78
CA TYR A 146 10.10 -18.79 -9.89
C TYR A 146 10.79 -18.48 -11.23
N ARG A 147 12.11 -18.55 -11.30
CA ARG A 147 12.90 -18.17 -12.49
C ARG A 147 12.37 -18.80 -13.78
N ASP A 148 12.16 -20.10 -13.78
CA ASP A 148 11.73 -20.83 -14.97
C ASP A 148 10.28 -20.48 -15.34
N MET A 149 9.40 -20.31 -14.34
CA MET A 149 8.03 -19.89 -14.55
C MET A 149 7.97 -18.48 -15.15
N LEU A 150 8.71 -17.51 -14.60
CA LEU A 150 8.78 -16.16 -15.12
C LEU A 150 9.36 -16.11 -16.54
N ALA A 151 10.35 -16.94 -16.84
CA ALA A 151 10.90 -17.08 -18.18
C ALA A 151 9.85 -17.64 -19.17
N ALA A 152 9.08 -18.66 -18.77
CA ALA A 152 7.98 -19.21 -19.58
C ALA A 152 6.87 -18.15 -19.81
N MET A 153 6.52 -17.38 -18.80
CA MET A 153 5.59 -16.25 -18.92
C MET A 153 6.10 -15.22 -19.92
N ARG A 154 7.40 -14.88 -19.85
CA ARG A 154 8.02 -13.92 -20.78
C ARG A 154 8.03 -14.42 -22.22
N GLN A 155 8.35 -15.71 -22.46
CA GLN A 155 8.31 -16.32 -23.78
C GLN A 155 6.92 -16.22 -24.42
N ARG A 156 5.87 -16.30 -23.61
CA ARG A 156 4.47 -16.15 -24.04
C ARG A 156 3.98 -14.70 -24.06
N SER A 157 4.83 -13.74 -23.68
CA SER A 157 4.47 -12.32 -23.54
C SER A 157 3.22 -12.10 -22.68
N LEU A 158 3.09 -12.85 -21.59
CA LEU A 158 1.94 -12.73 -20.69
C LEU A 158 2.01 -11.40 -19.95
N PHE A 159 0.88 -10.69 -19.90
CA PHE A 159 0.71 -9.52 -19.06
C PHE A 159 0.48 -9.94 -17.61
N MET A 160 1.17 -9.28 -16.66
CA MET A 160 1.00 -9.54 -15.25
C MET A 160 0.28 -8.38 -14.56
N VAL A 161 -0.70 -8.69 -13.73
CA VAL A 161 -1.31 -7.78 -12.75
C VAL A 161 -0.73 -8.10 -11.38
N CYS A 162 0.06 -7.20 -10.81
CA CYS A 162 0.65 -7.34 -9.48
C CYS A 162 -0.30 -6.78 -8.42
N ALA A 163 -0.85 -7.67 -7.60
CA ALA A 163 -1.85 -7.34 -6.58
C ALA A 163 -1.25 -6.84 -5.25
N ASN A 164 0.06 -6.90 -5.08
CA ASN A 164 0.79 -6.38 -3.92
C ASN A 164 2.19 -5.93 -4.34
N PRO A 165 2.43 -4.63 -4.56
CA PRO A 165 3.73 -4.10 -4.99
C PRO A 165 4.85 -4.16 -3.94
N ASP A 166 4.56 -4.49 -2.70
CA ASP A 166 5.61 -4.63 -1.68
C ASP A 166 6.59 -5.74 -2.10
N ILE A 167 7.87 -5.53 -1.82
CA ILE A 167 8.90 -6.55 -2.08
C ILE A 167 8.90 -7.57 -0.96
N MET A 168 8.91 -7.09 0.27
CA MET A 168 8.91 -7.88 1.48
C MET A 168 8.06 -7.20 2.55
N VAL A 169 7.51 -8.00 3.47
CA VAL A 169 6.80 -7.48 4.65
C VAL A 169 7.24 -8.28 5.89
N GLU A 170 7.17 -7.63 7.05
CA GLU A 170 7.34 -8.31 8.32
C GLU A 170 6.11 -9.18 8.63
N ARG A 171 6.35 -10.43 9.01
CA ARG A 171 5.32 -11.32 9.57
C ARG A 171 5.84 -11.95 10.86
N GLY A 172 5.46 -11.38 12.00
CA GLY A 172 6.11 -11.68 13.27
C GLY A 172 7.56 -11.24 13.21
N ASP A 173 8.49 -12.14 13.48
CA ASP A 173 9.95 -11.89 13.46
C ASP A 173 10.59 -12.25 12.11
N ALA A 174 9.82 -12.60 11.09
CA ALA A 174 10.32 -13.01 9.79
C ALA A 174 9.98 -11.99 8.69
N LEU A 175 10.93 -11.74 7.78
CA LEU A 175 10.69 -11.04 6.52
C LEU A 175 10.26 -12.06 5.47
N VAL A 176 9.14 -11.82 4.82
CA VAL A 176 8.59 -12.67 3.75
C VAL A 176 8.42 -11.89 2.47
N TYR A 177 8.74 -12.55 1.35
CA TYR A 177 8.57 -11.95 0.03
C TYR A 177 7.10 -11.76 -0.34
N CYS A 178 6.83 -10.68 -1.07
CA CYS A 178 5.52 -10.35 -1.63
C CYS A 178 5.51 -10.44 -3.16
N ALA A 179 4.35 -10.22 -3.76
CA ALA A 179 4.18 -10.26 -5.22
C ALA A 179 5.07 -9.26 -5.97
N GLY A 180 5.39 -8.11 -5.35
CA GLY A 180 6.28 -7.11 -5.95
C GLY A 180 7.66 -7.67 -6.27
N ALA A 181 8.20 -8.58 -5.45
CA ALA A 181 9.48 -9.21 -5.74
C ALA A 181 9.44 -10.06 -7.02
N LEU A 182 8.35 -10.79 -7.26
CA LEU A 182 8.14 -11.56 -8.49
C LEU A 182 7.87 -10.65 -9.69
N ALA A 183 7.10 -9.59 -9.48
CA ALA A 183 6.79 -8.60 -10.51
C ALA A 183 8.05 -7.87 -10.98
N ASP A 184 8.91 -7.42 -10.07
CA ASP A 184 10.19 -6.78 -10.40
C ASP A 184 11.14 -7.75 -11.11
N ALA A 185 11.20 -9.01 -10.69
CA ALA A 185 11.94 -10.06 -11.39
C ALA A 185 11.40 -10.29 -12.82
N TYR A 186 10.08 -10.23 -13.01
CA TYR A 186 9.46 -10.35 -14.32
C TYR A 186 9.75 -9.15 -15.22
N VAL A 187 9.69 -7.93 -14.67
CA VAL A 187 10.10 -6.69 -15.38
C VAL A 187 11.56 -6.78 -15.82
N ALA A 188 12.46 -7.28 -14.97
CA ALA A 188 13.89 -7.46 -15.30
C ALA A 188 14.10 -8.42 -16.50
N LEU A 189 13.17 -9.35 -16.73
CA LEU A 189 13.16 -10.22 -17.91
C LEU A 189 12.48 -9.56 -19.13
N GLY A 190 12.06 -8.29 -19.02
CA GLY A 190 11.31 -7.56 -20.06
C GLY A 190 9.81 -7.90 -20.08
N GLY A 191 9.25 -8.42 -19.00
CA GLY A 191 7.82 -8.66 -18.83
C GLY A 191 7.03 -7.38 -18.65
N ASP A 192 5.75 -7.40 -19.03
CA ASP A 192 4.81 -6.29 -18.89
C ASP A 192 3.98 -6.47 -17.61
N VAL A 193 4.05 -5.47 -16.70
CA VAL A 193 3.41 -5.53 -15.38
C VAL A 193 2.60 -4.28 -15.09
N LEU A 194 1.37 -4.47 -14.62
CA LEU A 194 0.56 -3.43 -13.99
C LEU A 194 0.55 -3.65 -12.48
N TYR A 195 1.11 -2.71 -11.73
CA TYR A 195 1.07 -2.72 -10.28
C TYR A 195 -0.20 -2.03 -9.78
N CYS A 196 -0.96 -2.70 -8.90
CA CYS A 196 -2.26 -2.22 -8.41
C CYS A 196 -2.19 -1.40 -7.12
N GLY A 197 -1.07 -1.47 -6.38
CA GLY A 197 -0.87 -0.78 -5.10
C GLY A 197 0.08 0.40 -5.17
N LYS A 198 0.40 0.99 -4.01
CA LYS A 198 1.39 2.06 -3.83
C LYS A 198 2.79 1.58 -4.29
N PRO A 199 3.58 2.41 -4.96
CA PRO A 199 3.41 3.85 -5.28
C PRO A 199 2.67 4.14 -6.59
N HIS A 200 2.03 3.15 -7.22
CA HIS A 200 1.52 3.25 -8.59
C HIS A 200 0.14 3.91 -8.67
N ALA A 201 -0.14 4.51 -9.84
CA ALA A 201 -1.33 5.32 -10.08
C ALA A 201 -2.67 4.66 -9.75
N PRO A 202 -2.92 3.37 -10.03
CA PRO A 202 -4.25 2.79 -9.84
C PRO A 202 -4.81 2.94 -8.42
N ILE A 203 -3.99 2.74 -7.38
CA ILE A 203 -4.48 2.82 -6.00
C ILE A 203 -4.74 4.27 -5.55
N TYR A 204 -3.93 5.24 -6.00
CA TYR A 204 -4.14 6.65 -5.66
C TYR A 204 -5.39 7.19 -6.34
N GLN A 205 -5.62 6.85 -7.61
CA GLN A 205 -6.84 7.20 -8.33
C GLN A 205 -8.08 6.64 -7.63
N ALA A 206 -8.03 5.36 -7.21
CA ALA A 206 -9.11 4.72 -6.48
C ALA A 206 -9.33 5.38 -5.10
N ALA A 207 -8.25 5.70 -4.36
CA ALA A 207 -8.34 6.34 -3.05
C ALA A 207 -8.92 7.77 -3.13
N LEU A 208 -8.50 8.56 -4.12
CA LEU A 208 -9.04 9.90 -4.35
C LEU A 208 -10.52 9.86 -4.76
N ALA A 209 -10.92 8.90 -5.60
CA ALA A 209 -12.31 8.68 -5.97
C ALA A 209 -13.15 8.25 -4.74
N ALA A 210 -12.63 7.38 -3.89
CA ALA A 210 -13.28 6.97 -2.65
C ALA A 210 -13.42 8.13 -1.67
N ALA A 211 -12.40 8.99 -1.55
CA ALA A 211 -12.46 10.21 -0.73
C ALA A 211 -13.52 11.18 -1.25
N ALA A 212 -13.57 11.42 -2.56
CA ALA A 212 -14.58 12.28 -3.19
C ALA A 212 -16.00 11.75 -2.93
N ALA A 213 -16.21 10.44 -3.11
CA ALA A 213 -17.50 9.79 -2.85
C ALA A 213 -17.92 9.93 -1.37
N ALA A 214 -17.00 9.71 -0.42
CA ALA A 214 -17.25 9.85 1.02
C ALA A 214 -17.64 11.29 1.39
N ARG A 215 -17.14 12.29 0.67
CA ARG A 215 -17.47 13.71 0.84
C ARG A 215 -18.71 14.17 0.07
N GLY A 216 -19.29 13.32 -0.76
CA GLY A 216 -20.37 13.70 -1.67
C GLY A 216 -19.93 14.72 -2.73
N ALA A 217 -18.66 14.71 -3.12
CA ALA A 217 -18.05 15.61 -4.08
C ALA A 217 -17.67 14.88 -5.38
N ALA A 218 -17.50 15.61 -6.46
CA ALA A 218 -17.05 15.04 -7.73
C ALA A 218 -15.52 14.75 -7.70
N THR A 219 -14.75 15.63 -7.07
CA THR A 219 -13.30 15.53 -6.92
C THR A 219 -12.84 16.09 -5.58
N VAL A 220 -11.60 15.84 -5.22
CA VAL A 220 -10.92 16.47 -4.08
C VAL A 220 -9.72 17.26 -4.60
N PRO A 221 -9.53 18.54 -4.22
CA PRO A 221 -8.35 19.30 -4.54
C PRO A 221 -7.10 18.65 -3.92
N LEU A 222 -6.06 18.40 -4.73
CA LEU A 222 -4.87 17.65 -4.27
C LEU A 222 -4.11 18.39 -3.16
N GLU A 223 -4.10 19.72 -3.18
CA GLU A 223 -3.53 20.59 -2.15
C GLU A 223 -4.25 20.48 -0.78
N ARG A 224 -5.41 19.81 -0.76
CA ARG A 224 -6.18 19.53 0.47
C ARG A 224 -6.09 18.06 0.89
N VAL A 225 -5.22 17.30 0.24
CA VAL A 225 -4.97 15.88 0.53
C VAL A 225 -3.60 15.72 1.17
N LEU A 226 -3.51 14.90 2.20
CA LEU A 226 -2.26 14.54 2.86
C LEU A 226 -2.12 13.03 2.89
N ALA A 227 -0.99 12.52 2.42
CA ALA A 227 -0.59 11.12 2.59
C ALA A 227 0.16 10.93 3.92
N ILE A 228 -0.09 9.82 4.60
CA ILE A 228 0.62 9.44 5.83
C ILE A 228 1.09 7.99 5.65
N GLY A 229 2.40 7.76 5.77
CA GLY A 229 2.96 6.43 5.60
C GLY A 229 4.32 6.26 6.23
N ASP A 230 4.80 5.03 6.30
CA ASP A 230 6.08 4.65 6.90
C ASP A 230 7.11 4.15 5.87
N SER A 231 6.76 4.16 4.59
CA SER A 231 7.63 3.68 3.52
C SER A 231 7.92 4.78 2.49
N VAL A 232 9.21 5.09 2.32
CA VAL A 232 9.66 6.01 1.27
C VAL A 232 9.34 5.45 -0.11
N ARG A 233 9.56 4.14 -0.30
CA ARG A 233 9.39 3.47 -1.59
C ARG A 233 7.92 3.45 -2.07
N THR A 234 6.97 3.34 -1.19
CA THR A 234 5.55 3.20 -1.52
C THR A 234 4.74 4.45 -1.23
N ASP A 235 4.72 4.91 0.02
CA ASP A 235 3.86 6.00 0.45
C ASP A 235 4.34 7.35 -0.08
N LEU A 236 5.62 7.69 0.21
CA LEU A 236 6.16 8.99 -0.15
C LEU A 236 6.34 9.14 -1.65
N THR A 237 6.91 8.11 -2.30
CA THR A 237 7.10 8.11 -3.76
C THR A 237 5.76 8.21 -4.48
N GLY A 238 4.75 7.49 -4.01
CA GLY A 238 3.43 7.56 -4.61
C GLY A 238 2.76 8.91 -4.37
N ALA A 239 2.81 9.47 -3.16
CA ALA A 239 2.27 10.80 -2.87
C ALA A 239 2.93 11.87 -3.74
N ALA A 240 4.26 11.86 -3.84
CA ALA A 240 5.02 12.80 -4.67
C ALA A 240 4.64 12.70 -6.15
N ALA A 241 4.46 11.48 -6.69
CA ALA A 241 4.06 11.27 -8.08
C ALA A 241 2.66 11.86 -8.40
N PHE A 242 1.80 12.01 -7.38
CA PHE A 242 0.48 12.63 -7.49
C PHE A 242 0.47 14.11 -7.09
N GLY A 243 1.60 14.69 -6.66
CA GLY A 243 1.65 16.06 -6.16
C GLY A 243 0.87 16.24 -4.84
N ILE A 244 0.85 15.20 -4.02
CA ILE A 244 0.21 15.17 -2.69
C ILE A 244 1.29 15.33 -1.63
N ASP A 245 1.08 16.21 -0.67
CA ASP A 245 1.93 16.34 0.50
C ASP A 245 1.95 15.06 1.33
N SER A 246 3.09 14.76 1.98
CA SER A 246 3.23 13.56 2.78
C SER A 246 3.86 13.80 4.15
N VAL A 247 3.44 12.99 5.13
CA VAL A 247 4.05 12.85 6.46
C VAL A 247 4.66 11.47 6.56
N PHE A 248 5.93 11.42 6.95
CA PHE A 248 6.65 10.17 7.17
C PHE A 248 6.57 9.73 8.64
N VAL A 249 6.20 8.46 8.86
CA VAL A 249 6.12 7.83 10.19
C VAL A 249 7.32 6.94 10.41
N THR A 250 8.17 7.27 11.38
CA THR A 250 9.46 6.57 11.58
C THR A 250 9.37 5.30 12.43
N SER A 251 8.26 5.04 13.12
CA SER A 251 8.10 3.81 13.92
C SER A 251 7.66 2.59 13.12
N GLY A 252 7.58 2.72 11.79
CA GLY A 252 7.15 1.67 10.88
C GLY A 252 8.15 0.53 10.66
N ILE A 253 7.92 -0.25 9.60
CA ILE A 253 8.67 -1.48 9.30
C ILE A 253 10.14 -1.24 8.95
N HIS A 254 10.50 -0.05 8.48
CA HIS A 254 11.86 0.32 8.09
C HIS A 254 12.65 1.04 9.20
N ALA A 255 12.14 1.07 10.44
CA ALA A 255 12.73 1.85 11.52
C ALA A 255 14.22 1.54 11.78
N GLU A 256 14.64 0.30 11.61
CA GLU A 256 16.04 -0.13 11.81
C GLU A 256 17.00 0.47 10.75
N GLU A 257 16.52 0.84 9.58
CA GLU A 257 17.33 1.43 8.50
C GLU A 257 17.83 2.85 8.85
N TYR A 258 17.17 3.52 9.80
CA TYR A 258 17.50 4.89 10.23
C TYR A 258 17.65 5.03 11.75
N GLY A 259 18.22 4.03 12.41
CA GLY A 259 18.64 4.11 13.82
C GLY A 259 17.60 3.63 14.84
N GLY A 260 16.49 3.02 14.37
CA GLY A 260 15.51 2.38 15.23
C GLY A 260 14.27 3.24 15.54
N ARG A 261 13.26 2.58 16.08
CA ARG A 261 11.89 3.13 16.30
C ARG A 261 11.85 4.29 17.29
N HIS A 262 12.81 4.41 18.20
CA HIS A 262 12.75 5.39 19.31
C HIS A 262 13.53 6.67 19.03
N THR A 263 14.64 6.59 18.33
CA THR A 263 15.54 7.72 18.05
C THR A 263 16.03 7.62 16.60
N PRO A 264 15.20 8.03 15.63
CA PRO A 264 15.64 8.01 14.24
C PRO A 264 16.84 8.94 14.05
N ASP A 265 17.82 8.47 13.31
CA ASP A 265 18.97 9.26 12.89
C ASP A 265 18.54 10.20 11.76
N ILE A 266 18.63 11.49 12.00
CA ILE A 266 18.20 12.54 11.06
C ILE A 266 19.04 12.49 9.77
N GLU A 267 20.35 12.24 9.87
CA GLU A 267 21.24 12.16 8.70
C GLU A 267 20.88 10.93 7.82
N ALA A 268 20.59 9.80 8.47
CA ALA A 268 20.13 8.59 7.78
C ALA A 268 18.79 8.81 7.07
N LEU A 269 17.83 9.51 7.71
CA LEU A 269 16.55 9.87 7.12
C LEU A 269 16.72 10.77 5.89
N ASP A 270 17.57 11.81 5.99
CA ASP A 270 17.85 12.70 4.85
C ASP A 270 18.47 11.93 3.67
N GLY A 271 19.38 11.01 3.96
CA GLY A 271 19.96 10.12 2.95
C GLY A 271 18.94 9.24 2.24
N ILE A 272 17.98 8.68 3.00
CA ILE A 272 16.91 7.83 2.44
C ILE A 272 15.94 8.66 1.60
N PHE A 273 15.54 9.85 2.04
CA PHE A 273 14.67 10.74 1.28
C PHE A 273 15.36 11.21 -0.01
N ALA A 274 16.64 11.56 0.07
CA ALA A 274 17.44 11.95 -1.10
C ALA A 274 17.58 10.79 -2.11
N ALA A 275 17.83 9.57 -1.63
CA ALA A 275 17.90 8.38 -2.48
C ALA A 275 16.56 8.06 -3.15
N GLY A 276 15.45 8.30 -2.46
CA GLY A 276 14.10 8.15 -2.99
C GLY A 276 13.65 9.30 -3.89
N GLY A 277 14.41 10.41 -3.93
CA GLY A 277 14.02 11.62 -4.67
C GLY A 277 12.75 12.29 -4.16
N VAL A 278 12.42 12.12 -2.88
CA VAL A 278 11.19 12.61 -2.25
C VAL A 278 11.52 13.33 -0.95
N THR A 279 10.69 14.31 -0.59
CA THR A 279 10.83 15.03 0.68
C THR A 279 9.44 15.16 1.30
N PRO A 280 9.16 14.52 2.45
CA PRO A 280 7.90 14.73 3.16
C PRO A 280 7.87 16.15 3.73
N ILE A 281 6.68 16.70 3.97
CA ILE A 281 6.54 18.03 4.60
C ILE A 281 6.81 17.96 6.10
N ALA A 282 6.61 16.77 6.71
CA ALA A 282 6.92 16.54 8.12
C ALA A 282 7.28 15.08 8.37
N VAL A 283 7.98 14.86 9.46
CA VAL A 283 8.34 13.55 10.02
C VAL A 283 7.78 13.43 11.42
N THR A 284 7.25 12.27 11.77
CA THR A 284 6.79 11.97 13.13
C THR A 284 7.19 10.56 13.54
N ARG A 285 7.36 10.32 14.83
CA ARG A 285 7.60 8.93 15.31
C ARG A 285 6.40 8.04 15.13
N GLY A 286 5.21 8.57 15.36
CA GLY A 286 3.94 7.89 15.20
C GLY A 286 2.83 8.91 15.18
N LEU A 287 1.77 8.62 14.46
CA LEU A 287 0.66 9.55 14.33
C LEU A 287 0.01 9.78 15.69
N LYS A 288 -0.02 11.02 16.14
CA LYS A 288 -0.59 11.47 17.42
C LYS A 288 -1.22 12.83 17.22
N TRP A 289 -2.44 13.00 17.74
CA TRP A 289 -3.16 14.28 17.68
C TRP A 289 -2.52 15.38 18.49
#